data_72a1eee02060789bd2df494ba2e879ef
#
_entry.id   72a1eee02060789bd2df494ba2e879ef
#
_cell.length_a   1.000
_cell.length_b   1.000
_cell.length_c   1.000
_cell.angle_alpha   90.00
_cell.angle_beta   90.00
_cell.angle_gamma   90.00
#
_symmetry.space_group_name_H-M   'P 1'
#
loop_
_entity.id
_entity.type
_entity.pdbx_description
1 polymer ?
#
loop_
_entity_poly.entity_id
_entity_poly.type
_entity_poly.pdbx_seq_one_letter_code
_entity_poly.pdbx_strand_id
1 'polypeptide(L)'
;MDEPTNDLDYNTVEWLTNFINEFENTVIVVSHDRYFLDAVCTHTSDIDFSKINHFSGNYSFWQQSSELASKQKLQQNKKAEEKKKELQEFISRFSANVAKSKQATARKKMIQKLNIEEIKPSSRRYPAIIFEQEREAGDQILELKSLSYEKDGEIYFKDISLNLNKGEKVLIISKNSRSINLFYDCISGNLEQTSGSYNWGVTTSSGYLPMDNHSFFDKNISLVDWLRQWTNTEEEREELFIRSFLGRMLFSGDEALKSCNVLSGGEKVRCMLSKIMMGKPNVLLIDEPTNHL
;
A
#
# COMPACT_ATOMS: atom_id res chain seq x y z
N MET A 1 19.29 9.69 6.51
CA MET A 1 18.28 9.08 7.39
C MET A 1 17.40 8.19 6.52
N ASP A 2 17.17 6.96 6.95
CA ASP A 2 16.34 5.98 6.23
C ASP A 2 15.18 5.59 7.14
N GLU A 3 13.94 5.85 6.68
CA GLU A 3 12.69 5.65 7.40
C GLU A 3 12.75 6.13 8.88
N PRO A 4 13.11 7.39 9.13
CA PRO A 4 13.37 7.85 10.49
C PRO A 4 12.11 8.01 11.36
N THR A 5 10.93 7.94 10.75
CA THR A 5 9.63 8.02 11.44
C THR A 5 9.11 6.67 11.91
N ASN A 6 9.70 5.56 11.42
CA ASN A 6 9.27 4.21 11.83
C ASN A 6 9.55 4.01 13.33
N ASP A 7 8.62 3.36 14.01
CA ASP A 7 8.68 3.03 15.44
C ASP A 7 8.75 4.25 16.40
N LEU A 8 8.53 5.47 15.89
CA LEU A 8 8.46 6.68 16.71
C LEU A 8 7.02 7.06 17.02
N ASP A 9 6.79 7.55 18.24
CA ASP A 9 5.52 8.15 18.61
C ASP A 9 5.33 9.53 17.95
N TYR A 10 4.09 10.01 17.94
CA TYR A 10 3.74 11.30 17.34
C TYR A 10 4.58 12.47 17.86
N ASN A 11 4.82 12.56 19.18
CA ASN A 11 5.59 13.66 19.78
C ASN A 11 7.05 13.61 19.36
N THR A 12 7.62 12.40 19.24
CA THR A 12 8.99 12.19 18.78
C THR A 12 9.15 12.54 17.30
N VAL A 13 8.15 12.21 16.47
CA VAL A 13 8.14 12.64 15.04
C VAL A 13 8.03 14.15 14.94
N GLU A 14 7.20 14.81 15.74
CA GLU A 14 7.10 16.27 15.76
C GLU A 14 8.43 16.93 16.21
N TRP A 15 9.06 16.39 17.25
CA TRP A 15 10.39 16.85 17.68
C TRP A 15 11.44 16.69 16.57
N LEU A 16 11.47 15.52 15.90
CA LEU A 16 12.40 15.25 14.81
C LEU A 16 12.17 16.21 13.63
N THR A 17 10.92 16.50 13.30
CA THR A 17 10.54 17.46 12.27
C THR A 17 11.11 18.85 12.58
N ASN A 18 10.93 19.33 13.82
CA ASN A 18 11.44 20.62 14.26
C ASN A 18 12.97 20.64 14.25
N PHE A 19 13.61 19.58 14.74
CA PHE A 19 15.06 19.43 14.72
C PHE A 19 15.66 19.52 13.31
N ILE A 20 15.04 18.82 12.33
CA ILE A 20 15.52 18.84 10.94
C ILE A 20 15.33 20.23 10.31
N ASN A 21 14.22 20.90 10.59
CA ASN A 21 13.95 22.24 10.07
C ASN A 21 14.91 23.30 10.62
N GLU A 22 15.42 23.12 11.84
CA GLU A 22 16.42 23.99 12.46
C GLU A 22 17.87 23.63 12.09
N PHE A 23 18.08 22.45 11.48
CA PHE A 23 19.41 21.96 11.16
C PHE A 23 19.99 22.68 9.94
N GLU A 24 21.06 23.45 10.15
CA GLU A 24 21.65 24.33 9.11
C GLU A 24 22.36 23.59 7.96
N ASN A 25 22.65 22.29 8.12
CA ASN A 25 23.36 21.52 7.11
C ASN A 25 22.42 20.67 6.25
N THR A 26 22.98 19.97 5.27
CA THR A 26 22.24 19.13 4.34
C THR A 26 21.78 17.83 5.01
N VAL A 27 20.50 17.52 4.88
CA VAL A 27 19.91 16.25 5.30
C VAL A 27 19.36 15.53 4.07
N ILE A 28 19.63 14.24 3.97
CA ILE A 28 19.02 13.34 2.98
C ILE A 28 18.13 12.38 3.75
N VAL A 29 16.83 12.39 3.41
CA VAL A 29 15.80 11.57 4.06
C VAL A 29 15.17 10.64 3.02
N VAL A 30 14.98 9.38 3.40
CA VAL A 30 14.10 8.43 2.72
C VAL A 30 12.97 8.10 3.69
N SER A 31 11.72 8.29 3.29
CA SER A 31 10.56 7.98 4.13
C SER A 31 9.32 7.72 3.28
N HIS A 32 8.41 6.89 3.82
CA HIS A 32 7.07 6.69 3.30
C HIS A 32 6.03 7.62 3.94
N ASP A 33 6.39 8.32 5.02
CA ASP A 33 5.53 9.31 5.67
C ASP A 33 5.49 10.61 4.85
N ARG A 34 4.41 10.78 4.11
CA ARG A 34 4.20 11.94 3.23
C ARG A 34 4.11 13.25 4.00
N TYR A 35 3.49 13.21 5.19
CA TYR A 35 3.33 14.40 6.02
C TYR A 35 4.70 14.88 6.53
N PHE A 36 5.52 13.95 7.01
CA PHE A 36 6.88 14.24 7.42
C PHE A 36 7.74 14.78 6.26
N LEU A 37 7.69 14.14 5.08
CA LEU A 37 8.41 14.61 3.89
C LEU A 37 7.98 16.02 3.47
N ASP A 38 6.68 16.32 3.52
CA ASP A 38 6.18 17.65 3.18
C ASP A 38 6.61 18.72 4.18
N ALA A 39 6.79 18.35 5.45
CA ALA A 39 7.17 19.27 6.50
C ALA A 39 8.67 19.60 6.49
N VAL A 40 9.55 18.66 6.05
CA VAL A 40 11.01 18.81 6.18
C VAL A 40 11.75 18.97 4.85
N CYS A 41 11.18 18.49 3.72
CA CYS A 41 11.90 18.46 2.45
C CYS A 41 11.68 19.72 1.62
N THR A 42 12.76 20.34 1.19
CA THR A 42 12.77 21.47 0.22
C THR A 42 12.95 20.99 -1.22
N HIS A 43 13.48 19.79 -1.42
CA HIS A 43 13.72 19.16 -2.71
C HIS A 43 13.34 17.69 -2.65
N THR A 44 12.82 17.19 -3.76
CA THR A 44 12.46 15.78 -3.91
C THR A 44 13.28 15.13 -5.01
N SER A 45 13.90 13.98 -4.72
CA SER A 45 14.64 13.18 -5.68
C SER A 45 13.87 11.90 -5.96
N ASP A 46 13.40 11.74 -7.19
CA ASP A 46 12.63 10.60 -7.63
C ASP A 46 13.50 9.60 -8.39
N ILE A 47 13.50 8.35 -7.93
CA ILE A 47 14.24 7.26 -8.57
C ILE A 47 13.25 6.38 -9.34
N ASP A 48 13.26 6.47 -10.67
CA ASP A 48 12.45 5.63 -11.53
C ASP A 48 13.21 5.29 -12.82
N PHE A 49 13.00 4.10 -13.40
CA PHE A 49 13.69 3.60 -14.61
C PHE A 49 15.23 3.70 -14.54
N SER A 50 15.82 3.42 -13.38
CA SER A 50 17.28 3.53 -13.12
C SER A 50 17.84 4.95 -13.34
N LYS A 51 16.99 5.97 -13.19
CA LYS A 51 17.37 7.39 -13.28
C LYS A 51 16.92 8.11 -12.02
N ILE A 52 17.66 9.15 -11.67
CA ILE A 52 17.32 10.06 -10.58
C ILE A 52 16.86 11.36 -11.20
N ASN A 53 15.64 11.78 -10.91
CA ASN A 53 15.08 13.06 -11.30
C ASN A 53 14.96 13.95 -10.08
N HIS A 54 15.55 15.13 -10.13
CA HIS A 54 15.53 16.11 -9.03
C HIS A 54 14.45 17.15 -9.29
N PHE A 55 13.68 17.46 -8.27
CA PHE A 55 12.63 18.47 -8.28
C PHE A 55 12.86 19.46 -7.14
N SER A 56 12.74 20.74 -7.40
CA SER A 56 12.66 21.77 -6.38
C SER A 56 11.24 21.83 -5.85
N GLY A 57 11.06 21.53 -4.58
CA GLY A 57 9.75 21.45 -3.92
C GLY A 57 9.65 20.20 -3.05
N ASN A 58 8.64 20.18 -2.17
CA ASN A 58 8.34 19.07 -1.28
C ASN A 58 7.65 17.90 -2.01
N TYR A 59 7.31 16.85 -1.28
CA TYR A 59 6.71 15.64 -1.83
C TYR A 59 5.37 15.93 -2.54
N SER A 60 4.47 16.70 -1.94
CA SER A 60 3.16 17.03 -2.53
C SER A 60 3.29 17.82 -3.83
N PHE A 61 4.23 18.76 -3.89
CA PHE A 61 4.52 19.50 -5.12
C PHE A 61 5.05 18.57 -6.22
N TRP A 62 5.98 17.68 -5.89
CA TRP A 62 6.49 16.68 -6.82
C TRP A 62 5.37 15.77 -7.34
N GLN A 63 4.50 15.28 -6.46
CA GLN A 63 3.39 14.40 -6.84
C GLN A 63 2.45 15.08 -7.85
N GLN A 64 2.01 16.30 -7.55
CA GLN A 64 1.12 17.07 -8.42
C GLN A 64 1.78 17.36 -9.77
N SER A 65 3.04 17.77 -9.77
CA SER A 65 3.81 18.06 -10.98
C SER A 65 4.00 16.82 -11.85
N SER A 66 4.32 15.69 -11.24
CA SER A 66 4.51 14.40 -11.91
C SER A 66 3.20 13.88 -12.53
N GLU A 67 2.08 13.98 -11.81
CA GLU A 67 0.76 13.62 -12.33
C GLU A 67 0.36 14.50 -13.53
N LEU A 68 0.58 15.82 -13.41
CA LEU A 68 0.28 16.75 -14.48
C LEU A 68 1.11 16.46 -15.72
N ALA A 69 2.42 16.25 -15.58
CA ALA A 69 3.33 15.89 -16.66
C ALA A 69 2.91 14.58 -17.34
N SER A 70 2.53 13.57 -16.55
CA SER A 70 2.03 12.29 -17.07
C SER A 70 0.73 12.46 -17.87
N LYS A 71 -0.23 13.23 -17.36
CA LYS A 71 -1.49 13.54 -18.06
C LYS A 71 -1.24 14.29 -19.38
N GLN A 72 -0.35 15.29 -19.36
CA GLN A 72 0.02 16.03 -20.57
C GLN A 72 0.68 15.13 -21.61
N LYS A 73 1.59 14.27 -21.19
CA LYS A 73 2.27 13.31 -22.07
C LYS A 73 1.30 12.31 -22.70
N LEU A 74 0.34 11.79 -21.92
CA LEU A 74 -0.74 10.93 -22.42
C LEU A 74 -1.59 11.64 -23.48
N GLN A 75 -1.97 12.90 -23.24
CA GLN A 75 -2.75 13.68 -24.20
C GLN A 75 -1.96 13.98 -25.49
N GLN A 76 -0.66 14.30 -25.37
CA GLN A 76 0.21 14.52 -26.53
C GLN A 76 0.36 13.25 -27.37
N ASN A 77 0.58 12.11 -26.73
CA ASN A 77 0.67 10.83 -27.42
C ASN A 77 -0.65 10.47 -28.12
N LYS A 78 -1.80 10.65 -27.45
CA LYS A 78 -3.10 10.40 -28.08
C LYS A 78 -3.31 11.24 -29.34
N LYS A 79 -3.00 12.55 -29.27
CA LYS A 79 -3.05 13.42 -30.44
C LYS A 79 -2.08 13.01 -31.53
N ALA A 80 -0.87 12.56 -31.18
CA ALA A 80 0.12 12.09 -32.12
C ALA A 80 -0.30 10.78 -32.80
N GLU A 81 -0.93 9.86 -32.08
CA GLU A 81 -1.49 8.62 -32.62
C GLU A 81 -2.67 8.88 -33.55
N GLU A 82 -3.61 9.75 -33.17
CA GLU A 82 -4.73 10.16 -34.02
C GLU A 82 -4.19 10.77 -35.34
N LYS A 83 -3.20 11.65 -35.22
CA LYS A 83 -2.54 12.26 -36.40
C LYS A 83 -1.82 11.24 -37.26
N LYS A 84 -1.14 10.28 -36.64
CA LYS A 84 -0.49 9.16 -37.34
C LYS A 84 -1.52 8.34 -38.12
N LYS A 85 -2.65 8.03 -37.52
CA LYS A 85 -3.74 7.27 -38.12
C LYS A 85 -4.32 8.02 -39.36
N GLU A 86 -4.63 9.31 -39.23
CA GLU A 86 -5.10 10.13 -40.33
C GLU A 86 -4.11 10.13 -41.52
N LEU A 87 -2.82 10.30 -41.21
CA LEU A 87 -1.77 10.31 -42.24
C LEU A 87 -1.63 8.94 -42.89
N GLN A 88 -1.73 7.85 -42.14
CA GLN A 88 -1.70 6.48 -42.68
C GLN A 88 -2.90 6.19 -43.57
N GLU A 89 -4.10 6.59 -43.19
CA GLU A 89 -5.31 6.44 -44.02
C GLU A 89 -5.21 7.21 -45.31
N PHE A 90 -4.66 8.43 -45.28
CA PHE A 90 -4.42 9.17 -46.50
C PHE A 90 -3.40 8.48 -47.41
N ILE A 91 -2.30 7.98 -46.85
CA ILE A 91 -1.27 7.28 -47.64
C ILE A 91 -1.86 6.02 -48.28
N SER A 92 -2.68 5.23 -47.53
CA SER A 92 -3.29 4.02 -48.07
C SER A 92 -4.24 4.30 -49.23
N ARG A 93 -5.06 5.37 -49.15
CA ARG A 93 -6.02 5.75 -50.19
C ARG A 93 -5.35 6.29 -51.48
N PHE A 94 -4.19 6.95 -51.35
CA PHE A 94 -3.59 7.69 -52.47
C PHE A 94 -2.20 7.21 -52.88
N SER A 95 -1.69 6.12 -52.29
CA SER A 95 -0.36 5.58 -52.60
C SER A 95 -0.21 5.14 -54.09
N ALA A 96 -1.28 4.65 -54.72
CA ALA A 96 -1.29 4.19 -56.09
C ALA A 96 -1.56 5.33 -57.12
N ASN A 97 -1.86 6.54 -56.65
CA ASN A 97 -2.20 7.67 -57.56
C ASN A 97 -0.96 8.51 -57.86
N VAL A 98 -0.51 8.47 -59.12
CA VAL A 98 0.70 9.16 -59.60
C VAL A 98 0.66 10.67 -59.28
N ALA A 99 -0.49 11.34 -59.48
CA ALA A 99 -0.64 12.77 -59.23
C ALA A 99 -0.51 13.16 -57.73
N LYS A 100 -0.81 12.23 -56.82
CA LYS A 100 -0.74 12.45 -55.38
C LYS A 100 0.46 11.78 -54.70
N SER A 101 1.32 11.11 -55.44
CA SER A 101 2.52 10.40 -54.94
C SER A 101 3.46 11.31 -54.14
N LYS A 102 3.71 12.54 -54.61
CA LYS A 102 4.52 13.53 -53.86
C LYS A 102 3.91 13.88 -52.50
N GLN A 103 2.57 14.00 -52.45
CA GLN A 103 1.87 14.28 -51.17
C GLN A 103 1.90 13.09 -50.21
N ALA A 104 1.78 11.85 -50.72
CA ALA A 104 1.93 10.64 -49.92
C ALA A 104 3.33 10.52 -49.32
N THR A 105 4.38 10.83 -50.13
CA THR A 105 5.76 10.83 -49.66
C THR A 105 6.02 11.91 -48.61
N ALA A 106 5.46 13.10 -48.75
CA ALA A 106 5.57 14.16 -47.75
C ALA A 106 4.92 13.73 -46.42
N ARG A 107 3.75 13.06 -46.48
CA ARG A 107 3.06 12.55 -45.29
C ARG A 107 3.80 11.38 -44.62
N LYS A 108 4.48 10.51 -45.38
CA LYS A 108 5.39 9.50 -44.82
C LYS A 108 6.51 10.15 -43.99
N LYS A 109 7.10 11.22 -44.50
CA LYS A 109 8.12 12.00 -43.78
C LYS A 109 7.54 12.66 -42.52
N MET A 110 6.26 13.10 -42.55
CA MET A 110 5.60 13.63 -41.37
C MET A 110 5.39 12.56 -40.29
N ILE A 111 4.99 11.34 -40.65
CA ILE A 111 4.87 10.21 -39.68
C ILE A 111 6.23 9.91 -39.05
N GLN A 112 7.32 9.91 -39.81
CA GLN A 112 8.67 9.69 -39.28
C GLN A 112 9.14 10.78 -38.31
N LYS A 113 8.58 11.99 -38.41
CA LYS A 113 8.86 13.11 -37.50
C LYS A 113 7.92 13.18 -36.32
N LEU A 114 6.81 12.43 -36.30
CA LEU A 114 5.94 12.33 -35.16
C LEU A 114 6.67 11.56 -34.06
N ASN A 115 7.09 12.30 -33.05
CA ASN A 115 7.72 11.72 -31.87
C ASN A 115 6.59 11.20 -30.96
N ILE A 116 6.26 9.92 -31.11
CA ILE A 116 5.40 9.22 -30.14
C ILE A 116 6.36 8.65 -29.10
N GLU A 117 6.51 9.37 -28.00
CA GLU A 117 7.30 8.85 -26.89
C GLU A 117 6.59 7.64 -26.28
N GLU A 118 7.28 6.53 -26.24
CA GLU A 118 6.80 5.35 -25.55
C GLU A 118 6.64 5.70 -24.06
N ILE A 119 5.40 5.86 -23.59
CA ILE A 119 5.13 6.01 -22.17
C ILE A 119 5.28 4.63 -21.58
N LYS A 120 6.47 4.35 -21.05
CA LYS A 120 6.67 3.18 -20.24
C LYS A 120 5.78 3.32 -18.99
N PRO A 121 4.97 2.31 -18.66
CA PRO A 121 4.28 2.31 -17.38
C PRO A 121 5.34 2.42 -16.29
N SER A 122 5.07 3.21 -15.23
CA SER A 122 6.00 3.34 -14.13
C SER A 122 6.52 1.97 -13.69
N SER A 123 7.81 1.88 -13.35
CA SER A 123 8.38 0.66 -12.80
C SER A 123 7.80 0.34 -11.41
N ARG A 124 7.12 1.32 -10.80
CA ARG A 124 6.43 1.17 -9.52
C ARG A 124 5.19 0.33 -9.69
N ARG A 125 5.16 -0.78 -8.99
CA ARG A 125 3.99 -1.65 -8.90
C ARG A 125 3.37 -1.48 -7.53
N TYR A 126 2.07 -1.31 -7.49
CA TYR A 126 1.32 -1.22 -6.24
C TYR A 126 0.57 -2.53 -6.00
N PRO A 127 0.55 -3.04 -4.77
CA PRO A 127 -0.28 -4.19 -4.43
C PRO A 127 -1.77 -3.83 -4.57
N ALA A 128 -2.58 -4.76 -5.07
CA ALA A 128 -4.01 -4.59 -5.19
C ALA A 128 -4.70 -5.04 -3.88
N ILE A 129 -4.80 -4.12 -2.93
CA ILE A 129 -5.46 -4.36 -1.64
C ILE A 129 -6.95 -4.12 -1.82
N ILE A 130 -7.75 -5.20 -1.83
CA ILE A 130 -9.20 -5.15 -2.00
C ILE A 130 -9.81 -6.02 -0.92
N PHE A 131 -10.45 -5.40 0.07
CA PHE A 131 -11.18 -6.12 1.11
C PHE A 131 -12.64 -6.29 0.69
N GLU A 132 -13.06 -7.53 0.58
CA GLU A 132 -14.44 -7.94 0.38
C GLU A 132 -14.93 -8.60 1.68
N GLN A 133 -16.12 -8.30 2.10
CA GLN A 133 -16.73 -8.95 3.27
C GLN A 133 -17.54 -10.19 2.83
N GLU A 134 -17.45 -11.27 3.59
CA GLU A 134 -18.25 -12.45 3.33
C GLU A 134 -19.73 -12.19 3.64
N ARG A 135 -19.98 -11.46 4.72
CA ARG A 135 -21.32 -11.01 5.13
C ARG A 135 -21.29 -9.60 5.68
N GLU A 136 -22.39 -8.93 5.61
CA GLU A 136 -22.56 -7.59 6.18
C GLU A 136 -22.59 -7.65 7.71
N ALA A 137 -21.87 -6.73 8.36
CA ALA A 137 -21.90 -6.62 9.81
C ALA A 137 -23.22 -5.99 10.29
N GLY A 138 -23.68 -6.40 11.46
CA GLY A 138 -24.79 -5.76 12.15
C GLY A 138 -24.42 -4.36 12.66
N ASP A 139 -25.39 -3.68 13.26
CA ASP A 139 -25.19 -2.29 13.72
C ASP A 139 -24.15 -2.18 14.85
N GLN A 140 -24.17 -3.09 15.80
CA GLN A 140 -23.20 -3.13 16.89
C GLN A 140 -22.01 -3.99 16.49
N ILE A 141 -20.82 -3.37 16.48
CA ILE A 141 -19.56 -4.02 16.08
C ILE A 141 -18.78 -4.50 17.31
N LEU A 142 -18.47 -3.60 18.23
CA LEU A 142 -17.66 -3.90 19.42
C LEU A 142 -18.14 -3.06 20.59
N GLU A 143 -18.35 -3.70 21.75
CA GLU A 143 -18.60 -3.04 23.02
C GLU A 143 -17.48 -3.34 23.99
N LEU A 144 -16.85 -2.31 24.54
CA LEU A 144 -15.86 -2.42 25.62
C LEU A 144 -16.45 -1.81 26.89
N LYS A 145 -16.30 -2.51 28.03
CA LYS A 145 -16.74 -2.05 29.35
C LYS A 145 -15.58 -2.10 30.33
N SER A 146 -15.06 -0.93 30.69
CA SER A 146 -13.98 -0.75 31.67
C SER A 146 -12.80 -1.69 31.48
N LEU A 147 -12.43 -1.94 30.21
CA LEU A 147 -11.37 -2.86 29.82
C LEU A 147 -10.02 -2.36 30.35
N SER A 148 -9.29 -3.21 31.06
CA SER A 148 -7.98 -2.86 31.61
C SER A 148 -7.02 -4.02 31.48
N TYR A 149 -5.74 -3.68 31.31
CA TYR A 149 -4.66 -4.65 31.31
C TYR A 149 -3.45 -4.12 32.08
N GLU A 150 -3.00 -4.93 33.06
CA GLU A 150 -1.76 -4.70 33.78
C GLU A 150 -0.94 -6.00 33.85
N LYS A 151 0.36 -5.86 33.90
CA LYS A 151 1.30 -6.97 34.03
C LYS A 151 2.52 -6.53 34.84
N ASP A 152 2.95 -7.36 35.78
CA ASP A 152 4.15 -7.14 36.63
C ASP A 152 4.13 -5.78 37.35
N GLY A 153 2.94 -5.26 37.70
CA GLY A 153 2.74 -3.97 38.36
C GLY A 153 2.74 -2.76 37.41
N GLU A 154 2.89 -2.97 36.12
CA GLU A 154 2.80 -1.94 35.07
C GLU A 154 1.40 -1.94 34.44
N ILE A 155 0.76 -0.75 34.42
CA ILE A 155 -0.55 -0.55 33.82
C ILE A 155 -0.33 -0.11 32.35
N TYR A 156 -0.74 -0.95 31.40
CA TYR A 156 -0.65 -0.64 29.96
C TYR A 156 -1.85 0.15 29.48
N PHE A 157 -3.05 -0.20 29.92
CA PHE A 157 -4.27 0.60 29.72
C PHE A 157 -5.29 0.29 30.82
N LYS A 158 -6.13 1.28 31.13
CA LYS A 158 -7.07 1.19 32.23
C LYS A 158 -8.41 1.83 31.90
N ASP A 159 -9.49 1.13 32.26
CA ASP A 159 -10.88 1.61 32.21
C ASP A 159 -11.33 2.13 30.84
N ILE A 160 -10.94 1.40 29.78
CA ILE A 160 -11.34 1.74 28.42
C ILE A 160 -12.77 1.27 28.21
N SER A 161 -13.67 2.22 27.92
CA SER A 161 -15.05 1.95 27.54
C SER A 161 -15.35 2.58 26.18
N LEU A 162 -15.85 1.78 25.25
CA LEU A 162 -16.07 2.18 23.89
C LEU A 162 -17.20 1.36 23.27
N ASN A 163 -18.06 2.00 22.50
CA ASN A 163 -19.04 1.34 21.64
C ASN A 163 -18.75 1.71 20.20
N LEU A 164 -18.55 0.69 19.36
CA LEU A 164 -18.35 0.85 17.92
C LEU A 164 -19.56 0.35 17.16
N ASN A 165 -20.04 1.18 16.25
CA ASN A 165 -21.13 0.86 15.35
C ASN A 165 -20.63 0.66 13.93
N LYS A 166 -21.48 0.07 13.11
CA LYS A 166 -21.20 -0.19 11.69
C LYS A 166 -20.79 1.10 10.96
N GLY A 167 -19.70 1.01 10.20
CA GLY A 167 -19.19 2.11 9.38
C GLY A 167 -18.29 3.10 10.11
N GLU A 168 -18.15 3.00 11.43
CA GLU A 168 -17.23 3.86 12.19
C GLU A 168 -15.76 3.49 11.92
N LYS A 169 -14.91 4.51 11.94
CA LYS A 169 -13.46 4.39 11.81
C LYS A 169 -12.83 5.06 13.02
N VAL A 170 -12.11 4.29 13.81
CA VAL A 170 -11.52 4.75 15.07
C VAL A 170 -10.01 4.71 14.97
N LEU A 171 -9.37 5.81 15.29
CA LEU A 171 -7.93 5.93 15.46
C LEU A 171 -7.59 5.75 16.95
N ILE A 172 -6.68 4.83 17.24
CA ILE A 172 -6.14 4.62 18.57
C ILE A 172 -4.76 5.26 18.63
N ILE A 173 -4.56 6.14 19.60
CA ILE A 173 -3.28 6.82 19.82
C ILE A 173 -2.80 6.49 21.23
N SER A 174 -1.55 6.07 21.36
CA SER A 174 -0.88 5.86 22.65
C SER A 174 0.54 6.40 22.59
N LYS A 175 1.06 6.81 23.77
CA LYS A 175 2.50 7.13 23.93
C LYS A 175 3.37 5.88 23.98
N ASN A 176 2.76 4.73 24.25
CA ASN A 176 3.45 3.44 24.34
C ASN A 176 2.86 2.48 23.32
N SER A 177 3.61 2.20 22.24
CA SER A 177 3.20 1.28 21.18
C SER A 177 2.85 -0.11 21.71
N ARG A 178 3.54 -0.57 22.76
CA ARG A 178 3.24 -1.84 23.43
C ARG A 178 1.83 -1.90 24.00
N SER A 179 1.29 -0.76 24.47
CA SER A 179 -0.08 -0.69 24.97
C SER A 179 -1.10 -0.94 23.86
N ILE A 180 -0.82 -0.47 22.63
CA ILE A 180 -1.68 -0.69 21.47
C ILE A 180 -1.69 -2.18 21.09
N ASN A 181 -0.51 -2.80 21.00
CA ASN A 181 -0.39 -4.23 20.67
C ASN A 181 -1.15 -5.10 21.69
N LEU A 182 -0.94 -4.84 23.00
CA LEU A 182 -1.63 -5.58 24.07
C LEU A 182 -3.15 -5.33 24.04
N PHE A 183 -3.59 -4.12 23.69
CA PHE A 183 -5.01 -3.83 23.51
C PHE A 183 -5.61 -4.65 22.37
N TYR A 184 -4.96 -4.68 21.21
CA TYR A 184 -5.40 -5.50 20.08
C TYR A 184 -5.38 -6.99 20.42
N ASP A 185 -4.37 -7.48 21.12
CA ASP A 185 -4.30 -8.88 21.56
C ASP A 185 -5.45 -9.22 22.52
N CYS A 186 -5.81 -8.33 23.43
CA CYS A 186 -6.95 -8.53 24.33
C CYS A 186 -8.27 -8.64 23.55
N ILE A 187 -8.58 -7.68 22.65
CA ILE A 187 -9.85 -7.70 21.93
C ILE A 187 -9.90 -8.76 20.82
N SER A 188 -8.75 -9.28 20.39
CA SER A 188 -8.66 -10.41 19.46
C SER A 188 -8.73 -11.78 20.17
N GLY A 189 -8.76 -11.80 21.50
CA GLY A 189 -8.81 -13.02 22.30
C GLY A 189 -7.48 -13.76 22.41
N ASN A 190 -6.37 -13.16 21.99
CA ASN A 190 -5.02 -13.72 22.13
C ASN A 190 -4.46 -13.53 23.53
N LEU A 191 -4.99 -12.56 24.28
CA LEU A 191 -4.55 -12.19 25.61
C LEU A 191 -5.77 -11.96 26.51
N GLU A 192 -5.74 -12.51 27.73
CA GLU A 192 -6.80 -12.30 28.72
C GLU A 192 -6.61 -10.93 29.40
N GLN A 193 -7.66 -10.13 29.46
CA GLN A 193 -7.66 -8.83 30.13
C GLN A 193 -7.61 -8.99 31.66
N THR A 194 -7.04 -8.03 32.38
CA THR A 194 -6.99 -8.04 33.85
C THR A 194 -8.36 -7.74 34.46
N SER A 195 -9.13 -6.82 33.88
CA SER A 195 -10.49 -6.49 34.29
C SER A 195 -11.31 -5.89 33.17
N GLY A 196 -12.63 -5.80 33.39
CA GLY A 196 -13.58 -5.36 32.36
C GLY A 196 -13.98 -6.48 31.41
N SER A 197 -14.65 -6.12 30.32
CA SER A 197 -15.10 -7.07 29.31
C SER A 197 -15.16 -6.43 27.93
N TYR A 198 -15.11 -7.27 26.90
CA TYR A 198 -15.40 -6.88 25.53
C TYR A 198 -16.39 -7.86 24.89
N ASN A 199 -17.23 -7.35 24.01
CA ASN A 199 -18.17 -8.15 23.24
C ASN A 199 -18.16 -7.74 21.78
N TRP A 200 -17.84 -8.68 20.90
CA TRP A 200 -18.02 -8.53 19.47
C TRP A 200 -19.47 -8.76 19.06
N GLY A 201 -19.97 -8.01 18.09
CA GLY A 201 -21.27 -8.25 17.50
C GLY A 201 -21.36 -9.66 16.91
N VAL A 202 -22.54 -10.30 17.00
CA VAL A 202 -22.75 -11.71 16.59
C VAL A 202 -22.39 -11.96 15.12
N THR A 203 -22.51 -10.94 14.27
CA THR A 203 -22.20 -11.02 12.83
C THR A 203 -20.80 -10.52 12.48
N THR A 204 -20.01 -10.15 13.49
CA THR A 204 -18.68 -9.56 13.29
C THR A 204 -17.64 -10.62 13.00
N SER A 205 -16.85 -10.38 11.97
CA SER A 205 -15.66 -11.15 11.61
C SER A 205 -14.49 -10.18 11.49
N SER A 206 -13.49 -10.32 12.33
CA SER A 206 -12.35 -9.40 12.38
C SER A 206 -11.13 -9.96 11.64
N GLY A 207 -10.45 -9.10 10.88
CA GLY A 207 -9.13 -9.34 10.33
C GLY A 207 -8.10 -8.48 11.04
N TYR A 208 -7.08 -9.08 11.62
CA TYR A 208 -6.04 -8.38 12.37
C TYR A 208 -4.70 -8.39 11.65
N LEU A 209 -4.15 -7.20 11.42
CA LEU A 209 -2.78 -6.97 10.95
C LEU A 209 -1.96 -6.46 12.13
N PRO A 210 -1.16 -7.31 12.78
CA PRO A 210 -0.28 -6.89 13.87
C PRO A 210 0.95 -6.16 13.32
N MET A 211 1.51 -5.25 14.11
CA MET A 211 2.78 -4.59 13.82
C MET A 211 3.92 -5.61 13.75
N ASP A 212 4.05 -6.48 14.76
CA ASP A 212 4.98 -7.61 14.72
C ASP A 212 4.30 -8.86 14.16
N ASN A 213 4.74 -9.27 12.98
CA ASN A 213 4.24 -10.44 12.28
C ASN A 213 5.28 -11.55 12.10
N HIS A 214 6.44 -11.44 12.75
CA HIS A 214 7.55 -12.38 12.57
C HIS A 214 7.17 -13.83 12.85
N SER A 215 6.44 -14.08 13.91
CA SER A 215 6.03 -15.43 14.35
C SER A 215 5.18 -16.21 13.34
N PHE A 216 4.54 -15.50 12.40
CA PHE A 216 3.77 -16.16 11.33
C PHE A 216 4.65 -16.79 10.24
N PHE A 217 5.93 -16.42 10.17
CA PHE A 217 6.84 -16.77 9.07
C PHE A 217 8.05 -17.61 9.49
N ASP A 218 8.01 -18.24 10.66
CA ASP A 218 9.14 -19.03 11.18
C ASP A 218 9.35 -20.37 10.47
N LYS A 219 8.35 -20.84 9.72
CA LYS A 219 8.40 -22.13 9.03
C LYS A 219 9.11 -22.01 7.69
N ASN A 220 9.86 -23.04 7.32
CA ASN A 220 10.49 -23.13 6.00
C ASN A 220 9.54 -23.81 4.99
N ILE A 221 8.50 -23.10 4.58
CA ILE A 221 7.49 -23.54 3.60
C ILE A 221 7.32 -22.47 2.52
N SER A 222 6.81 -22.86 1.35
CA SER A 222 6.51 -21.91 0.28
C SER A 222 5.42 -20.93 0.68
N LEU A 223 5.37 -19.73 0.05
CA LEU A 223 4.28 -18.78 0.29
C LEU A 223 2.92 -19.35 -0.08
N VAL A 224 2.87 -20.19 -1.11
CA VAL A 224 1.63 -20.90 -1.49
C VAL A 224 1.17 -21.80 -0.34
N ASP A 225 2.08 -22.61 0.24
CA ASP A 225 1.73 -23.50 1.34
C ASP A 225 1.45 -22.73 2.63
N TRP A 226 2.14 -21.62 2.84
CA TRP A 226 1.88 -20.73 3.96
C TRP A 226 0.47 -20.15 3.90
N LEU A 227 0.05 -19.61 2.75
CA LEU A 227 -1.28 -19.01 2.61
C LEU A 227 -2.39 -20.08 2.62
N ARG A 228 -2.11 -21.29 2.12
CA ARG A 228 -3.02 -22.45 2.13
C ARG A 228 -3.49 -22.83 3.54
N GLN A 229 -2.69 -22.56 4.58
CA GLN A 229 -3.08 -22.85 5.97
C GLN A 229 -4.32 -22.05 6.44
N TRP A 230 -4.67 -20.97 5.75
CA TRP A 230 -5.74 -20.04 6.11
C TRP A 230 -6.98 -20.17 5.22
N THR A 231 -7.03 -21.19 4.38
CA THR A 231 -8.19 -21.47 3.52
C THR A 231 -9.28 -22.21 4.30
N ASN A 232 -10.55 -21.92 3.97
CA ASN A 232 -11.72 -22.49 4.63
C ASN A 232 -12.36 -23.61 3.80
N THR A 233 -12.21 -23.60 2.48
CA THR A 233 -12.84 -24.57 1.56
C THR A 233 -11.80 -25.28 0.70
N GLU A 234 -12.17 -26.42 0.12
CA GLU A 234 -11.28 -27.18 -0.79
C GLU A 234 -10.99 -26.38 -2.07
N GLU A 235 -11.95 -25.58 -2.56
CA GLU A 235 -11.76 -24.73 -3.73
C GLU A 235 -10.72 -23.64 -3.47
N GLU A 236 -10.70 -23.08 -2.26
CA GLU A 236 -9.70 -22.08 -1.85
C GLU A 236 -8.30 -22.69 -1.70
N ARG A 237 -8.17 -24.01 -1.49
CA ARG A 237 -6.89 -24.71 -1.39
C ARG A 237 -6.20 -24.93 -2.72
N GLU A 238 -6.90 -24.71 -3.82
CA GLU A 238 -6.30 -24.83 -5.14
C GLU A 238 -5.18 -23.81 -5.33
N GLU A 239 -4.08 -24.27 -5.90
CA GLU A 239 -2.88 -23.44 -6.08
C GLU A 239 -3.17 -22.18 -6.90
N LEU A 240 -4.04 -22.29 -7.91
CA LEU A 240 -4.42 -21.15 -8.75
C LEU A 240 -5.13 -20.06 -7.95
N PHE A 241 -6.04 -20.45 -7.05
CA PHE A 241 -6.73 -19.51 -6.17
C PHE A 241 -5.74 -18.78 -5.26
N ILE A 242 -4.87 -19.51 -4.57
CA ILE A 242 -3.85 -18.94 -3.67
C ILE A 242 -2.90 -18.00 -4.42
N ARG A 243 -2.40 -18.42 -5.59
CA ARG A 243 -1.54 -17.59 -6.44
C ARG A 243 -2.23 -16.31 -6.91
N SER A 244 -3.56 -16.28 -7.04
CA SER A 244 -4.31 -15.07 -7.38
C SER A 244 -4.18 -13.99 -6.30
N PHE A 245 -4.25 -14.35 -5.04
CA PHE A 245 -4.05 -13.43 -3.91
C PHE A 245 -2.59 -12.99 -3.79
N LEU A 246 -1.66 -13.93 -3.88
CA LEU A 246 -0.22 -13.62 -3.88
C LEU A 246 0.15 -12.69 -5.04
N GLY A 247 -0.40 -12.92 -6.23
CA GLY A 247 -0.21 -12.07 -7.40
C GLY A 247 -0.71 -10.64 -7.21
N ARG A 248 -1.86 -10.46 -6.55
CA ARG A 248 -2.36 -9.12 -6.14
C ARG A 248 -1.36 -8.40 -5.23
N MET A 249 -0.62 -9.13 -4.41
CA MET A 249 0.43 -8.62 -3.53
C MET A 249 1.83 -8.62 -4.16
N LEU A 250 1.89 -8.69 -5.49
CA LEU A 250 3.12 -8.61 -6.29
C LEU A 250 4.04 -9.84 -6.19
N PHE A 251 3.58 -10.95 -5.65
CA PHE A 251 4.32 -12.21 -5.71
C PHE A 251 3.92 -12.98 -6.97
N SER A 252 4.70 -12.86 -8.04
CA SER A 252 4.43 -13.48 -9.33
C SER A 252 5.45 -14.57 -9.68
N GLY A 253 5.00 -15.57 -10.45
CA GLY A 253 5.89 -16.64 -10.92
C GLY A 253 6.58 -17.37 -9.77
N ASP A 254 7.91 -17.38 -9.81
CA ASP A 254 8.76 -18.08 -8.82
C ASP A 254 8.75 -17.40 -7.44
N GLU A 255 8.38 -16.13 -7.35
CA GLU A 255 8.29 -15.43 -6.07
C GLU A 255 7.24 -16.04 -5.12
N ALA A 256 6.15 -16.59 -5.67
CA ALA A 256 5.16 -17.31 -4.89
C ALA A 256 5.68 -18.63 -4.28
N LEU A 257 6.79 -19.14 -4.78
CA LEU A 257 7.45 -20.36 -4.29
C LEU A 257 8.59 -20.07 -3.30
N LYS A 258 8.91 -18.80 -3.06
CA LYS A 258 9.89 -18.43 -2.02
C LYS A 258 9.49 -19.03 -0.68
N SER A 259 10.49 -19.39 0.11
CA SER A 259 10.25 -19.77 1.51
C SER A 259 9.83 -18.56 2.33
N CYS A 260 8.83 -18.75 3.19
CA CYS A 260 8.28 -17.64 3.98
C CYS A 260 9.26 -17.06 5.02
N ASN A 261 10.28 -17.84 5.45
CA ASN A 261 11.28 -17.39 6.42
C ASN A 261 12.35 -16.43 5.87
N VAL A 262 12.46 -16.28 4.53
CA VAL A 262 13.45 -15.37 3.90
C VAL A 262 12.84 -14.05 3.43
N LEU A 263 11.58 -13.78 3.78
CA LEU A 263 10.89 -12.58 3.37
C LEU A 263 11.40 -11.32 4.08
N SER A 264 11.48 -10.22 3.33
CA SER A 264 11.68 -8.88 3.90
C SER A 264 10.44 -8.43 4.71
N GLY A 265 10.59 -7.39 5.52
CA GLY A 265 9.47 -6.83 6.32
C GLY A 265 8.26 -6.48 5.46
N GLY A 266 8.45 -5.75 4.36
CA GLY A 266 7.37 -5.40 3.44
C GLY A 266 6.74 -6.60 2.72
N GLU A 267 7.53 -7.63 2.38
CA GLU A 267 7.00 -8.88 1.84
C GLU A 267 6.11 -9.60 2.85
N LYS A 268 6.51 -9.64 4.14
CA LYS A 268 5.70 -10.23 5.22
C LYS A 268 4.37 -9.49 5.39
N VAL A 269 4.39 -8.15 5.42
CA VAL A 269 3.16 -7.34 5.51
C VAL A 269 2.24 -7.61 4.34
N ARG A 270 2.75 -7.67 3.10
CA ARG A 270 1.94 -8.03 1.92
C ARG A 270 1.34 -9.43 2.01
N CYS A 271 2.08 -10.41 2.55
CA CYS A 271 1.54 -11.76 2.79
C CYS A 271 0.41 -11.73 3.85
N MET A 272 0.60 -11.00 4.95
CA MET A 272 -0.45 -10.83 5.97
C MET A 272 -1.71 -10.18 5.39
N LEU A 273 -1.57 -9.18 4.53
CA LEU A 273 -2.71 -8.58 3.82
C LEU A 273 -3.42 -9.60 2.91
N SER A 274 -2.67 -10.48 2.20
CA SER A 274 -3.27 -11.59 1.44
C SER A 274 -4.11 -12.50 2.33
N LYS A 275 -3.60 -12.88 3.49
CA LYS A 275 -4.31 -13.69 4.49
C LYS A 275 -5.61 -13.01 4.93
N ILE A 276 -5.53 -11.71 5.27
CA ILE A 276 -6.71 -10.96 5.73
C ILE A 276 -7.75 -10.84 4.62
N MET A 277 -7.33 -10.49 3.40
CA MET A 277 -8.25 -10.40 2.25
C MET A 277 -8.96 -11.74 1.97
N MET A 278 -8.24 -12.85 2.10
CA MET A 278 -8.80 -14.19 1.88
C MET A 278 -9.85 -14.55 2.95
N GLY A 279 -9.66 -14.10 4.18
CA GLY A 279 -10.62 -14.29 5.28
C GLY A 279 -11.90 -13.47 5.16
N LYS A 280 -11.98 -12.53 4.22
CA LYS A 280 -13.16 -11.68 3.95
C LYS A 280 -13.79 -11.06 5.20
N PRO A 281 -13.01 -10.43 6.11
CA PRO A 281 -13.54 -9.85 7.33
C PRO A 281 -14.42 -8.64 7.06
N ASN A 282 -15.36 -8.38 7.95
CA ASN A 282 -16.19 -7.17 7.91
C ASN A 282 -15.71 -6.09 8.89
N VAL A 283 -14.70 -6.39 9.71
CA VAL A 283 -13.98 -5.44 10.56
C VAL A 283 -12.48 -5.63 10.40
N LEU A 284 -11.76 -4.53 10.30
CA LEU A 284 -10.30 -4.53 10.19
C LEU A 284 -9.68 -3.90 11.44
N LEU A 285 -8.80 -4.64 12.07
CA LEU A 285 -7.90 -4.19 13.12
C LEU A 285 -6.52 -4.03 12.48
N ILE A 286 -6.01 -2.81 12.40
CA ILE A 286 -4.79 -2.53 11.63
C ILE A 286 -3.84 -1.73 12.51
N ASP A 287 -2.67 -2.30 12.76
CA ASP A 287 -1.62 -1.67 13.54
C ASP A 287 -0.49 -1.24 12.62
N GLU A 288 -0.20 0.07 12.59
CA GLU A 288 0.84 0.71 11.76
C GLU A 288 0.91 0.20 10.31
N PRO A 289 -0.21 0.27 9.54
CA PRO A 289 -0.32 -0.39 8.24
C PRO A 289 0.62 0.15 7.17
N THR A 290 1.15 1.35 7.36
CA THR A 290 2.05 2.01 6.41
C THR A 290 3.51 1.65 6.60
N ASN A 291 3.85 1.07 7.74
CA ASN A 291 5.20 0.60 8.00
C ASN A 291 5.53 -0.57 7.09
N HIS A 292 6.65 -0.49 6.40
CA HIS A 292 7.16 -1.54 5.51
C HIS A 292 6.31 -1.82 4.24
N LEU A 293 5.41 -0.92 3.83
CA LEU A 293 4.65 -1.06 2.57
C LEU A 293 5.25 -0.25 1.41
#